data_590e8721d130c46cf7b713703db818b8
#
_entry.id   590e8721d130c46cf7b713703db818b8
#
_cell.length_a   1.000
_cell.length_b   1.000
_cell.length_c   1.000
_cell.angle_alpha   90.00
_cell.angle_beta   90.00
_cell.angle_gamma   90.00
#
_symmetry.space_group_name_H-M   'P 1'
#
loop_
_entity.id
_entity.type
_entity.pdbx_description
1 polymer ?
#
loop_
_entity_poly.entity_id
_entity_poly.type
_entity_poly.pdbx_seq_one_letter_code
_entity_poly.pdbx_strand_id
1 'polypeptide(L)'
;MIRLSTTLEARVLHHHPKVGLTTLFLGAFELRVPKVDAAPGTGVAIVINASDVSIALSRPMDVSITNRIPGTIVEVDYLDAPYARVTFDLGSCRLHSLVTWESVERLGLEPGLNAWAMIKTVAIERTNISADGLPEPRPPLRKSDSETR
;
A
#
# COMPACT_ATOMS: atom_id res chain seq x y z
N MET A 1 -15.56 -17.20 1.70
CA MET A 1 -14.90 -16.06 1.06
C MET A 1 -13.47 -15.95 1.51
N ILE A 2 -12.59 -15.74 0.58
CA ILE A 2 -11.17 -15.64 0.88
C ILE A 2 -10.85 -14.24 1.43
N ARG A 3 -10.19 -14.22 2.57
CA ARG A 3 -9.76 -12.96 3.15
C ARG A 3 -8.26 -12.99 3.32
N LEU A 4 -7.60 -12.10 2.65
CA LEU A 4 -6.17 -11.93 2.76
C LEU A 4 -5.93 -10.47 3.12
N SER A 5 -5.25 -10.23 4.19
CA SER A 5 -4.94 -8.87 4.58
C SER A 5 -3.47 -8.77 4.91
N THR A 6 -2.96 -7.57 4.78
CA THR A 6 -1.58 -7.25 5.12
C THR A 6 -1.62 -6.11 6.12
N THR A 7 -0.90 -6.26 7.21
CA THR A 7 -0.76 -5.19 8.19
C THR A 7 0.61 -4.57 7.99
N LEU A 8 0.63 -3.28 7.79
CA LEU A 8 1.86 -2.54 7.57
C LEU A 8 2.04 -1.51 8.65
N GLU A 9 3.28 -1.28 9.02
CA GLU A 9 3.64 -0.27 10.00
C GLU A 9 4.09 0.98 9.25
N ALA A 10 3.53 2.10 9.65
CA ALA A 10 3.80 3.35 8.99
C ALA A 10 3.98 4.45 10.03
N ARG A 11 4.46 5.58 9.59
CA ARG A 11 4.57 6.75 10.43
C ARG A 11 3.85 7.90 9.77
N VAL A 12 3.18 8.69 10.59
CA VAL A 12 2.51 9.89 10.09
C VAL A 12 3.57 10.84 9.57
N LEU A 13 3.43 11.25 8.33
CA LEU A 13 4.36 12.19 7.73
C LEU A 13 3.83 13.61 7.85
N HIS A 14 2.66 13.86 7.32
CA HIS A 14 2.01 15.15 7.49
C HIS A 14 0.53 15.05 7.15
N HIS A 15 -0.20 16.06 7.54
CA HIS A 15 -1.64 16.11 7.36
C HIS A 15 -2.03 17.09 6.27
N HIS A 16 -3.17 16.84 5.67
CA HIS A 16 -3.76 17.71 4.65
C HIS A 16 -5.16 18.09 5.12
N PRO A 17 -5.26 19.02 6.05
CA PRO A 17 -6.55 19.29 6.69
C PRO A 17 -7.65 19.77 5.75
N LYS A 18 -7.29 20.44 4.67
CA LYS A 18 -8.31 20.91 3.74
C LYS A 18 -9.09 19.80 3.08
N VAL A 19 -8.46 18.66 2.88
CA VAL A 19 -9.11 17.55 2.19
C VAL A 19 -9.30 16.34 3.11
N GLY A 20 -8.94 16.47 4.39
CA GLY A 20 -9.20 15.39 5.35
C GLY A 20 -8.34 14.16 5.17
N LEU A 21 -7.13 14.33 4.70
CA LEU A 21 -6.22 13.22 4.46
C LEU A 21 -4.97 13.35 5.29
N THR A 22 -4.31 12.22 5.49
CA THR A 22 -3.00 12.16 6.13
C THR A 22 -2.09 11.35 5.23
N THR A 23 -0.86 11.81 5.05
CA THR A 23 0.16 11.06 4.32
C THR A 23 0.98 10.28 5.31
N LEU A 24 1.12 8.99 5.06
CA LEU A 24 1.91 8.08 5.87
C LEU A 24 3.17 7.71 5.11
N PHE A 25 4.24 7.52 5.88
CA PHE A 25 5.54 7.13 5.34
C PHE A 25 5.76 5.64 5.63
N LEU A 26 6.06 4.87 4.61
CA LEU A 26 6.28 3.45 4.73
C LEU A 26 7.68 3.01 4.26
N GLY A 27 8.60 3.92 4.23
CA GLY A 27 9.97 3.59 3.85
C GLY A 27 10.26 3.89 2.40
N ALA A 28 9.80 3.03 1.52
CA ALA A 28 10.05 3.22 0.10
C ALA A 28 8.97 4.05 -0.60
N PHE A 29 7.83 4.22 0.05
CA PHE A 29 6.72 4.91 -0.57
C PHE A 29 5.84 5.56 0.48
N GLU A 30 4.89 6.37 0.02
CA GLU A 30 3.95 7.08 0.87
C GLU A 30 2.54 6.66 0.50
N LEU A 31 1.66 6.67 1.48
CA LEU A 31 0.25 6.38 1.28
C LEU A 31 -0.58 7.52 1.83
N ARG A 32 -1.68 7.82 1.17
CA ARG A 32 -2.67 8.75 1.69
C ARG A 32 -3.84 7.97 2.24
N VAL A 33 -4.20 8.29 3.47
CA VAL A 33 -5.29 7.63 4.17
C VAL A 33 -6.23 8.69 4.71
N PRO A 34 -7.43 8.31 5.13
CA PRO A 34 -8.29 9.28 5.80
C PRO A 34 -7.59 9.80 7.04
N LYS A 35 -7.94 11.00 7.43
CA LYS A 35 -7.27 11.71 8.51
C LYS A 35 -6.99 10.82 9.72
N VAL A 36 -5.80 10.93 10.23
CA VAL A 36 -5.35 10.25 11.43
C VAL A 36 -5.12 11.31 12.50
N ASP A 37 -5.68 11.10 13.69
CA ASP A 37 -5.49 12.04 14.79
C ASP A 37 -4.22 11.70 15.55
N ALA A 38 -3.11 12.08 14.98
CA ALA A 38 -1.81 11.82 15.61
C ALA A 38 -0.81 12.78 15.01
N ALA A 39 0.18 13.11 15.81
CA ALA A 39 1.21 14.04 15.37
C ALA A 39 2.15 13.39 14.37
N PRO A 40 2.79 14.17 13.51
CA PRO A 40 3.82 13.61 12.63
C PRO A 40 4.85 12.82 13.41
N GLY A 41 5.26 11.69 12.85
CA GLY A 41 6.21 10.80 13.50
C GLY A 41 5.55 9.68 14.29
N THR A 42 4.27 9.79 14.57
CA THR A 42 3.55 8.78 15.34
C THR A 42 3.39 7.52 14.51
N GLY A 43 3.54 6.37 15.17
CA GLY A 43 3.36 5.08 14.52
C GLY A 43 1.89 4.75 14.32
N VAL A 44 1.60 4.20 13.17
CA VAL A 44 0.24 3.79 12.82
C VAL A 44 0.30 2.44 12.13
N ALA A 45 -0.61 1.55 12.51
CA ALA A 45 -0.76 0.30 11.78
C ALA A 45 -1.88 0.47 10.77
N ILE A 46 -1.63 0.04 9.55
CA ILE A 46 -2.67 0.05 8.53
C ILE A 46 -2.90 -1.38 8.06
N VAL A 47 -4.15 -1.65 7.73
CA VAL A 47 -4.55 -2.96 7.24
C VAL A 47 -5.08 -2.78 5.84
N ILE A 48 -4.54 -3.53 4.92
CA ILE A 48 -4.96 -3.50 3.53
C ILE A 48 -5.44 -4.88 3.16
N ASN A 49 -6.69 -4.97 2.73
CA ASN A 49 -7.24 -6.24 2.27
C ASN A 49 -6.84 -6.45 0.83
N ALA A 50 -6.41 -7.66 0.51
CA ALA A 50 -5.97 -7.96 -0.83
C ALA A 50 -7.06 -7.70 -1.87
N SER A 51 -8.32 -7.87 -1.49
CA SER A 51 -9.43 -7.61 -2.40
C SER A 51 -9.56 -6.13 -2.78
N ASP A 52 -8.90 -5.24 -2.02
CA ASP A 52 -8.95 -3.81 -2.28
C ASP A 52 -7.73 -3.33 -3.05
N VAL A 53 -6.87 -4.24 -3.48
CA VAL A 53 -5.68 -3.89 -4.25
C VAL A 53 -5.91 -4.27 -5.70
N SER A 54 -5.89 -3.28 -6.57
CA SER A 54 -6.04 -3.49 -8.00
C SER A 54 -4.69 -3.37 -8.68
N ILE A 55 -4.58 -3.91 -9.88
CA ILE A 55 -3.32 -3.95 -10.61
C ILE A 55 -3.47 -3.25 -11.94
N ALA A 56 -2.49 -2.40 -12.27
CA ALA A 56 -2.42 -1.77 -13.58
C ALA A 56 -1.03 -2.04 -14.16
N LEU A 57 -0.98 -2.32 -15.45
CA LEU A 57 0.30 -2.60 -16.11
C LEU A 57 1.02 -1.34 -16.53
N SER A 58 0.28 -0.27 -16.80
CA SER A 58 0.87 0.99 -17.15
C SER A 58 0.50 2.01 -16.08
N ARG A 59 1.26 3.11 -16.02
CA ARG A 59 1.01 4.13 -15.02
C ARG A 59 -0.43 4.60 -15.11
N PRO A 60 -1.22 4.43 -14.04
CA PRO A 60 -2.62 4.85 -14.09
C PRO A 60 -2.71 6.36 -14.07
N MET A 61 -3.45 6.90 -15.03
CA MET A 61 -3.74 8.32 -15.11
C MET A 61 -5.24 8.46 -15.13
N ASP A 62 -5.74 9.62 -14.84
CA ASP A 62 -7.17 9.87 -14.94
C ASP A 62 -8.03 8.85 -14.21
N VAL A 63 -7.58 8.42 -13.05
CA VAL A 63 -8.35 7.53 -12.19
C VAL A 63 -8.56 8.21 -10.85
N SER A 64 -9.63 7.83 -10.17
CA SER A 64 -9.96 8.42 -8.89
C SER A 64 -9.13 7.86 -7.74
N ILE A 65 -8.37 6.80 -8.00
CA ILE A 65 -7.56 6.16 -6.96
C ILE A 65 -6.30 6.96 -6.75
N THR A 66 -6.09 7.42 -5.53
CA THR A 66 -4.94 8.25 -5.19
C THR A 66 -3.66 7.44 -5.00
N ASN A 67 -3.77 6.29 -4.34
CA ASN A 67 -2.58 5.50 -4.03
C ASN A 67 -2.27 4.56 -5.18
N ARG A 68 -1.25 4.91 -5.95
CA ARG A 68 -0.79 4.16 -7.12
C ARG A 68 0.68 3.95 -6.94
N ILE A 69 1.06 2.75 -6.57
CA ILE A 69 2.41 2.45 -6.12
C ILE A 69 3.09 1.51 -7.11
N PRO A 70 4.22 1.92 -7.68
CA PRO A 70 4.94 1.02 -8.59
C PRO A 70 5.61 -0.09 -7.79
N GLY A 71 5.63 -1.28 -8.34
CA GLY A 71 6.26 -2.41 -7.70
C GLY A 71 6.56 -3.50 -8.69
N THR A 72 7.08 -4.59 -8.19
CA THR A 72 7.40 -5.75 -9.00
C THR A 72 6.63 -6.94 -8.48
N ILE A 73 5.99 -7.65 -9.39
CA ILE A 73 5.29 -8.87 -9.02
C ILE A 73 6.36 -9.94 -8.74
N VAL A 74 6.29 -10.55 -7.57
CA VAL A 74 7.27 -11.56 -7.18
C VAL A 74 6.66 -12.95 -7.11
N GLU A 75 5.33 -13.03 -7.04
CA GLU A 75 4.67 -14.32 -6.91
C GLU A 75 3.25 -14.24 -7.45
N VAL A 76 2.81 -15.29 -8.13
CA VAL A 76 1.44 -15.42 -8.59
C VAL A 76 0.97 -16.81 -8.19
N ASP A 77 -0.04 -16.88 -7.34
CA ASP A 77 -0.59 -18.15 -6.86
C ASP A 77 -2.02 -18.28 -7.28
N TYR A 78 -2.32 -19.38 -7.97
CA TYR A 78 -3.72 -19.70 -8.29
C TYR A 78 -4.31 -20.38 -7.08
N LEU A 79 -5.39 -19.80 -6.56
CA LEU A 79 -6.14 -20.35 -5.46
C LEU A 79 -7.35 -21.06 -6.03
N ASP A 80 -8.32 -21.41 -5.19
CA ASP A 80 -9.55 -21.99 -5.70
C ASP A 80 -10.20 -21.01 -6.65
N ALA A 81 -10.58 -21.51 -7.83
CA ALA A 81 -11.20 -20.64 -8.82
C ALA A 81 -12.40 -19.93 -8.22
N PRO A 82 -12.61 -18.69 -8.53
CA PRO A 82 -11.92 -17.89 -9.56
C PRO A 82 -10.74 -17.08 -9.04
N TYR A 83 -10.20 -17.34 -7.86
CA TYR A 83 -9.28 -16.45 -7.17
C TYR A 83 -7.82 -16.74 -7.49
N ALA A 84 -7.02 -15.68 -7.53
CA ALA A 84 -5.58 -15.77 -7.63
C ALA A 84 -4.99 -14.67 -6.74
N ARG A 85 -3.86 -14.98 -6.12
CA ARG A 85 -3.16 -14.03 -5.27
C ARG A 85 -1.88 -13.61 -5.96
N VAL A 86 -1.74 -12.31 -6.15
CA VAL A 86 -0.55 -11.72 -6.74
C VAL A 86 0.18 -10.98 -5.63
N THR A 87 1.46 -11.25 -5.48
CA THR A 87 2.26 -10.61 -4.45
C THR A 87 3.20 -9.61 -5.09
N PHE A 88 3.16 -8.38 -4.60
CA PHE A 88 4.02 -7.29 -5.02
C PHE A 88 5.15 -7.10 -4.03
N ASP A 89 6.32 -6.80 -4.55
CA ASP A 89 7.40 -6.23 -3.77
C ASP A 89 7.35 -4.72 -4.02
N LEU A 90 7.07 -3.96 -2.98
CA LEU A 90 6.96 -2.51 -3.07
C LEU A 90 8.22 -1.80 -2.58
N GLY A 91 9.27 -2.54 -2.32
CA GLY A 91 10.52 -1.99 -1.87
C GLY A 91 10.72 -2.19 -0.39
N SER A 92 9.89 -1.60 0.44
CA SER A 92 10.02 -1.73 1.90
C SER A 92 9.10 -2.80 2.47
N CYS A 93 8.18 -3.32 1.68
CA CYS A 93 7.23 -4.33 2.15
C CYS A 93 6.64 -5.07 0.98
N ARG A 94 5.92 -6.13 1.29
CA ARG A 94 5.19 -6.89 0.29
C ARG A 94 3.70 -6.68 0.50
N LEU A 95 2.96 -6.74 -0.59
CA LEU A 95 1.54 -6.50 -0.59
C LEU A 95 0.86 -7.50 -1.50
N HIS A 96 -0.27 -8.04 -1.05
CA HIS A 96 -1.04 -9.00 -1.83
C HIS A 96 -2.18 -8.33 -2.53
N SER A 97 -2.48 -8.79 -3.73
CA SER A 97 -3.65 -8.38 -4.49
C SER A 97 -4.43 -9.64 -4.83
N LEU A 98 -5.72 -9.64 -4.52
CA LEU A 98 -6.59 -10.75 -4.86
C LEU A 98 -7.31 -10.41 -6.14
N VAL A 99 -7.04 -11.18 -7.18
CA VAL A 99 -7.63 -10.96 -8.50
C VAL A 99 -8.23 -12.28 -8.99
N THR A 100 -8.66 -12.32 -10.24
CA THR A 100 -9.22 -13.54 -10.79
C THR A 100 -8.20 -14.23 -11.68
N TRP A 101 -8.40 -15.54 -11.87
CA TRP A 101 -7.59 -16.29 -12.82
C TRP A 101 -7.63 -15.61 -14.18
N GLU A 102 -8.83 -15.15 -14.57
CA GLU A 102 -8.99 -14.49 -15.85
C GLU A 102 -8.12 -13.25 -15.98
N SER A 103 -8.06 -12.45 -14.92
CA SER A 103 -7.23 -11.25 -14.95
C SER A 103 -5.76 -11.59 -15.05
N VAL A 104 -5.31 -12.63 -14.35
CA VAL A 104 -3.92 -13.05 -14.44
C VAL A 104 -3.58 -13.40 -15.88
N GLU A 105 -4.46 -14.16 -16.53
CA GLU A 105 -4.19 -14.59 -17.89
C GLU A 105 -4.33 -13.47 -18.89
N ARG A 106 -5.35 -12.66 -18.75
CA ARG A 106 -5.60 -11.57 -19.69
C ARG A 106 -4.47 -10.53 -19.65
N LEU A 107 -3.97 -10.25 -18.46
CA LEU A 107 -2.94 -9.25 -18.31
C LEU A 107 -1.53 -9.84 -18.36
N GLY A 108 -1.41 -11.16 -18.37
CA GLY A 108 -0.09 -11.80 -18.41
C GLY A 108 0.70 -11.57 -17.14
N LEU A 109 0.04 -11.62 -15.99
CA LEU A 109 0.73 -11.36 -14.73
C LEU A 109 1.65 -12.52 -14.40
N GLU A 110 2.90 -12.21 -14.11
CA GLU A 110 3.90 -13.23 -13.79
C GLU A 110 5.00 -12.62 -12.95
N PRO A 111 5.75 -13.45 -12.23
CA PRO A 111 6.88 -12.94 -11.45
C PRO A 111 7.87 -12.20 -12.35
N GLY A 112 8.38 -11.10 -11.84
CA GLY A 112 9.32 -10.27 -12.58
C GLY A 112 8.69 -9.12 -13.31
N LEU A 113 7.37 -9.10 -13.42
CA LEU A 113 6.68 -8.05 -14.16
C LEU A 113 6.54 -6.82 -13.29
N ASN A 114 6.86 -5.66 -13.86
CA ASN A 114 6.64 -4.39 -13.17
C ASN A 114 5.20 -3.95 -13.40
N ALA A 115 4.57 -3.50 -12.34
CA ALA A 115 3.16 -3.12 -12.41
C ALA A 115 2.86 -2.11 -11.31
N TRP A 116 1.65 -1.59 -11.32
CA TRP A 116 1.20 -0.61 -10.33
C TRP A 116 0.17 -1.26 -9.43
N ALA A 117 0.37 -1.12 -8.12
CA ALA A 117 -0.64 -1.50 -7.15
C ALA A 117 -1.48 -0.27 -6.84
N MET A 118 -2.79 -0.41 -6.94
CA MET A 118 -3.70 0.70 -6.70
C MET A 118 -4.60 0.39 -5.53
N ILE A 119 -4.66 1.32 -4.57
CA ILE A 119 -5.46 1.15 -3.37
C ILE A 119 -6.25 2.42 -3.13
N LYS A 120 -7.56 2.30 -3.08
CA LYS A 120 -8.39 3.45 -2.76
C LYS A 120 -8.09 3.93 -1.35
N THR A 121 -7.93 5.24 -1.19
CA THR A 121 -7.69 5.82 0.12
C THR A 121 -8.76 5.38 1.12
N VAL A 122 -10.02 5.37 0.69
CA VAL A 122 -11.14 5.05 1.58
C VAL A 122 -11.20 3.58 1.98
N ALA A 123 -10.41 2.72 1.33
CA ALA A 123 -10.41 1.29 1.65
C ALA A 123 -9.33 0.93 2.68
N ILE A 124 -8.48 1.87 3.06
CA ILE A 124 -7.39 1.57 3.97
C ILE A 124 -7.87 1.76 5.40
N GLU A 125 -7.81 0.68 6.17
CA GLU A 125 -8.14 0.72 7.59
C GLU A 125 -6.87 1.02 8.36
N ARG A 126 -6.99 1.84 9.37
CA ARG A 126 -5.84 2.21 10.16
C ARG A 126 -6.19 2.21 11.63
N THR A 127 -5.20 1.92 12.44
CA THR A 127 -5.33 1.90 13.87
C THR A 127 -4.16 2.67 14.44
N ASN A 128 -4.45 3.64 15.29
CA ASN A 128 -3.40 4.33 16.00
C ASN A 128 -2.82 3.36 17.01
N ILE A 129 -1.52 3.20 16.97
CA ILE A 129 -0.87 2.36 17.95
C ILE A 129 0.21 3.17 18.62
N SER A 130 0.44 2.80 19.85
CA SER A 130 1.49 3.41 20.62
C SER A 130 2.82 3.16 19.93
N ALA A 131 3.69 4.14 20.00
CA ALA A 131 5.03 3.97 19.45
C ALA A 131 5.74 2.81 20.13
N ASP A 132 5.34 2.48 21.33
CA ASP A 132 5.95 1.36 22.06
C ASP A 132 5.64 0.01 21.42
N GLY A 133 4.57 -0.07 20.68
CA GLY A 133 4.20 -1.33 20.04
C GLY A 133 4.84 -1.54 18.71
N LEU A 134 5.68 -0.63 18.27
CA LEU A 134 6.30 -0.71 16.96
C LEU A 134 7.79 -0.97 17.09
N PRO A 135 8.37 -1.63 16.11
CA PRO A 135 9.82 -1.70 16.06
C PRO A 135 10.41 -0.31 16.04
N GLU A 136 11.64 -0.22 16.46
CA GLU A 136 12.34 1.04 16.45
C GLU A 136 12.16 1.67 15.08
N PRO A 137 11.74 2.91 15.03
CA PRO A 137 11.56 3.54 13.74
C PRO A 137 12.88 3.63 13.01
N ARG A 138 12.81 3.50 11.70
CA ARG A 138 13.97 3.82 10.95
C ARG A 138 14.34 5.22 11.24
N PRO A 139 15.60 5.54 11.14
CA PRO A 139 16.00 6.93 11.28
C PRO A 139 15.09 7.72 10.38
N PRO A 140 14.63 8.85 10.85
CA PRO A 140 13.79 9.68 10.01
C PRO A 140 14.51 9.94 8.73
N LEU A 141 13.73 10.24 7.71
CA LEU A 141 14.33 10.66 6.48
C LEU A 141 15.34 11.71 6.79
N ARG A 142 16.47 11.60 6.12
CA ARG A 142 17.46 12.60 6.27
C ARG A 142 16.82 13.90 6.02
N LYS A 143 17.31 14.92 6.67
CA LYS A 143 16.76 16.23 6.44
C LYS A 143 16.68 16.53 4.98
N SER A 144 17.72 16.18 4.25
CA SER A 144 17.71 16.44 2.84
C SER A 144 16.58 15.68 2.16
N ASP A 145 16.34 14.46 2.59
CA ASP A 145 15.27 13.69 1.99
C ASP A 145 13.92 14.28 2.31
N SER A 146 13.72 14.66 3.55
CA SER A 146 12.43 15.19 3.93
C SER A 146 12.22 16.58 3.35
N GLU A 147 13.27 17.32 3.13
CA GLU A 147 13.15 18.66 2.58
C GLU A 147 12.91 18.67 1.10
N THR A 148 13.28 17.61 0.43
CA THR A 148 13.09 17.55 -1.00
C THR A 148 11.72 17.09 -1.40
N ARG A 149 10.88 16.80 -0.46
CA ARG A 149 9.55 16.29 -0.76
C ARG A 149 8.56 17.37 -1.04
#